data_b6f4ba4117dd0e8772ba68398624c8c8
#
_entry.id   b6f4ba4117dd0e8772ba68398624c8c8
#
_cell.length_a   1.000
_cell.length_b   1.000
_cell.length_c   1.000
_cell.angle_alpha   90.00
_cell.angle_beta   90.00
_cell.angle_gamma   90.00
#
_symmetry.space_group_name_H-M   'P 1'
#
loop_
_entity.id
_entity.type
_entity.pdbx_description
1 polymer ?
#
loop_
_entity_poly.entity_id
_entity_poly.type
_entity_poly.pdbx_seq_one_letter_code
_entity_poly.pdbx_strand_id
1 'polypeptide(L)'
;MIRTALLICVCASLAACAKPSTNSCEARADAMLDLSFGAFDQGPDGWRSLDGSLACPDSAPGVLAEYRHRHRDALSRPNISLLTWHEAQVRAAQGDDQRTAVRLMREAAFAGEPDWQRLYREGSIAFMEGDRSRLMAARDELAGLPRDPMLKGLNGSEVEWPPNLDVLDGLISCFGKPYSVAYVCRPAP
;
A
#
# COMPACT_ATOMS: atom_id res chain seq x y z
N MET A 1 -46.55 -48.26 -30.67
CA MET A 1 -45.37 -47.40 -30.89
C MET A 1 -45.29 -46.40 -29.75
N ILE A 2 -44.43 -46.70 -28.77
CA ILE A 2 -44.27 -45.85 -27.57
C ILE A 2 -42.98 -45.07 -27.74
N ARG A 3 -43.11 -43.73 -27.81
CA ARG A 3 -41.96 -42.81 -27.89
C ARG A 3 -41.54 -42.41 -26.46
N THR A 4 -40.39 -42.90 -26.00
CA THR A 4 -39.77 -42.53 -24.77
C THR A 4 -39.03 -41.22 -24.96
N ALA A 5 -39.45 -40.17 -24.28
CA ALA A 5 -38.75 -38.89 -24.25
C ALA A 5 -37.66 -38.94 -23.14
N LEU A 6 -36.41 -38.76 -23.58
CA LEU A 6 -35.24 -38.67 -22.67
C LEU A 6 -35.08 -37.25 -22.18
N LEU A 7 -35.33 -37.01 -20.89
CA LEU A 7 -35.10 -35.72 -20.23
C LEU A 7 -33.63 -35.64 -19.87
N ILE A 8 -32.87 -34.79 -20.57
CA ILE A 8 -31.47 -34.47 -20.22
C ILE A 8 -31.52 -33.37 -19.17
N CYS A 9 -31.19 -33.75 -17.94
CA CYS A 9 -31.02 -32.79 -16.82
C CYS A 9 -29.62 -32.18 -16.93
N VAL A 10 -29.52 -30.94 -17.39
CA VAL A 10 -28.26 -30.15 -17.40
C VAL A 10 -28.08 -29.56 -16.01
N CYS A 11 -27.23 -30.18 -15.20
CA CYS A 11 -26.76 -29.60 -13.94
C CYS A 11 -25.73 -28.51 -14.26
N ALA A 12 -26.15 -27.24 -14.25
CA ALA A 12 -25.24 -26.10 -14.26
C ALA A 12 -24.55 -25.99 -12.89
N SER A 13 -23.32 -26.45 -12.82
CA SER A 13 -22.47 -26.27 -11.64
C SER A 13 -22.07 -24.78 -11.53
N LEU A 14 -22.72 -24.03 -10.66
CA LEU A 14 -22.27 -22.73 -10.19
C LEU A 14 -21.02 -22.95 -9.33
N ALA A 15 -19.84 -22.83 -9.93
CA ALA A 15 -18.60 -22.70 -9.17
C ALA A 15 -18.65 -21.34 -8.45
N ALA A 16 -19.18 -21.34 -7.22
CA ALA A 16 -19.02 -20.23 -6.32
C ALA A 16 -17.51 -20.09 -6.03
N CYS A 17 -16.92 -18.97 -6.41
CA CYS A 17 -15.59 -18.59 -5.93
C CYS A 17 -15.68 -18.43 -4.41
N ALA A 18 -15.38 -19.49 -3.68
CA ALA A 18 -15.30 -19.46 -2.23
C ALA A 18 -14.15 -18.53 -1.83
N LYS A 19 -14.43 -17.51 -1.03
CA LYS A 19 -13.36 -16.77 -0.35
C LYS A 19 -12.52 -17.77 0.44
N PRO A 20 -11.18 -17.69 0.38
CA PRO A 20 -10.34 -18.57 1.19
C PRO A 20 -10.71 -18.42 2.67
N SER A 21 -10.59 -19.51 3.41
CA SER A 21 -10.89 -19.50 4.84
C SER A 21 -9.89 -18.56 5.57
N THR A 22 -10.32 -17.93 6.66
CA THR A 22 -9.46 -17.12 7.55
C THR A 22 -8.16 -17.86 7.91
N ASN A 23 -8.22 -19.15 8.16
CA ASN A 23 -7.06 -20.01 8.45
C ASN A 23 -6.01 -20.01 7.32
N SER A 24 -6.41 -19.87 6.05
CA SER A 24 -5.44 -19.81 4.94
C SER A 24 -4.75 -18.45 4.85
N CYS A 25 -5.42 -17.36 5.24
CA CYS A 25 -4.83 -16.02 5.29
C CYS A 25 -3.85 -15.89 6.46
N GLU A 26 -4.20 -16.39 7.62
CA GLU A 26 -3.32 -16.44 8.79
C GLU A 26 -2.05 -17.24 8.51
N ALA A 27 -2.17 -18.45 7.96
CA ALA A 27 -1.01 -19.28 7.61
C ALA A 27 -0.08 -18.61 6.58
N ARG A 28 -0.65 -17.88 5.62
CA ARG A 28 0.16 -17.10 4.66
C ARG A 28 0.86 -15.92 5.32
N ALA A 29 0.16 -15.19 6.18
CA ALA A 29 0.72 -14.08 6.93
C ALA A 29 1.86 -14.57 7.85
N ASP A 30 1.67 -15.67 8.58
CA ASP A 30 2.68 -16.26 9.45
C ASP A 30 3.94 -16.67 8.68
N ALA A 31 3.79 -17.29 7.50
CA ALA A 31 4.93 -17.68 6.66
C ALA A 31 5.76 -16.48 6.20
N MET A 32 5.17 -15.29 6.07
CA MET A 32 5.87 -14.07 5.67
C MET A 32 6.73 -13.50 6.79
N LEU A 33 6.40 -13.79 8.04
CA LEU A 33 7.12 -13.25 9.20
C LEU A 33 8.56 -13.77 9.32
N ASP A 34 8.91 -14.85 8.65
CA ASP A 34 10.26 -15.41 8.62
C ASP A 34 11.09 -14.98 7.39
N LEU A 35 10.51 -14.17 6.50
CA LEU A 35 11.22 -13.65 5.33
C LEU A 35 12.29 -12.61 5.72
N SER A 36 13.36 -12.53 4.92
CA SER A 36 14.26 -11.38 5.02
C SER A 36 13.52 -10.07 4.70
N PHE A 37 14.00 -8.93 5.21
CA PHE A 37 13.37 -7.63 4.96
C PHE A 37 13.10 -7.36 3.46
N GLY A 38 14.09 -7.61 2.60
CA GLY A 38 13.94 -7.40 1.15
C GLY A 38 12.89 -8.32 0.54
N ALA A 39 12.83 -9.59 0.95
CA ALA A 39 11.81 -10.54 0.49
C ALA A 39 10.42 -10.19 1.04
N PHE A 40 10.34 -9.77 2.29
CA PHE A 40 9.09 -9.34 2.92
C PHE A 40 8.51 -8.08 2.28
N ASP A 41 9.34 -7.06 2.06
CA ASP A 41 8.85 -5.77 1.56
C ASP A 41 8.77 -5.70 0.02
N GLN A 42 9.70 -6.32 -0.72
CA GLN A 42 9.81 -6.18 -2.17
C GLN A 42 9.63 -7.49 -2.94
N GLY A 43 9.63 -8.62 -2.25
CA GLY A 43 9.50 -9.93 -2.90
C GLY A 43 8.06 -10.22 -3.37
N PRO A 44 7.90 -11.10 -4.37
CA PRO A 44 6.59 -11.46 -4.90
C PRO A 44 5.70 -12.17 -3.88
N ASP A 45 6.32 -12.87 -2.92
CA ASP A 45 5.62 -13.59 -1.83
C ASP A 45 5.56 -12.78 -0.53
N GLY A 46 5.91 -11.50 -0.58
CA GLY A 46 5.86 -10.58 0.55
C GLY A 46 4.44 -10.04 0.83
N TRP A 47 4.34 -9.12 1.77
CA TRP A 47 3.06 -8.59 2.28
C TRP A 47 2.13 -8.04 1.19
N ARG A 48 2.68 -7.51 0.07
CA ARG A 48 1.86 -7.00 -1.05
C ARG A 48 1.04 -8.09 -1.72
N SER A 49 1.45 -9.34 -1.63
CA SER A 49 0.67 -10.47 -2.14
C SER A 49 -0.61 -10.72 -1.36
N LEU A 50 -0.71 -10.24 -0.12
CA LEU A 50 -1.96 -10.26 0.66
C LEU A 50 -2.88 -9.11 0.24
N ASP A 51 -2.33 -7.89 0.10
CA ASP A 51 -3.08 -6.68 -0.23
C ASP A 51 -3.69 -6.74 -1.64
N GLY A 52 -2.90 -7.19 -2.63
CA GLY A 52 -3.35 -7.37 -4.01
C GLY A 52 -4.20 -8.61 -4.25
N SER A 53 -4.36 -9.50 -3.28
CA SER A 53 -5.17 -10.70 -3.43
C SER A 53 -6.60 -10.44 -2.94
N LEU A 54 -7.59 -10.74 -3.78
CA LEU A 54 -9.00 -10.79 -3.37
C LEU A 54 -9.26 -11.76 -2.19
N ALA A 55 -8.22 -12.48 -1.78
CA ALA A 55 -8.30 -13.54 -0.80
C ALA A 55 -8.10 -13.06 0.65
N CYS A 56 -7.15 -12.14 0.91
CA CYS A 56 -6.73 -11.79 2.26
C CYS A 56 -6.50 -10.28 2.46
N PRO A 57 -7.39 -9.38 2.00
CA PRO A 57 -7.13 -7.94 2.01
C PRO A 57 -6.93 -7.38 3.43
N ASP A 58 -7.61 -7.95 4.43
CA ASP A 58 -7.58 -7.45 5.81
C ASP A 58 -6.32 -7.87 6.59
N SER A 59 -5.51 -8.78 6.04
CA SER A 59 -4.34 -9.34 6.72
C SER A 59 -3.09 -8.47 6.59
N ALA A 60 -2.95 -7.67 5.53
CA ALA A 60 -1.75 -6.91 5.24
C ALA A 60 -1.34 -5.91 6.35
N PRO A 61 -2.25 -5.12 6.96
CA PRO A 61 -1.87 -4.22 8.05
C PRO A 61 -1.33 -4.97 9.27
N GLY A 62 -1.96 -6.09 9.62
CA GLY A 62 -1.57 -6.92 10.77
C GLY A 62 -0.18 -7.53 10.59
N VAL A 63 0.11 -8.10 9.42
CA VAL A 63 1.42 -8.71 9.16
C VAL A 63 2.54 -7.68 9.09
N LEU A 64 2.28 -6.47 8.57
CA LEU A 64 3.24 -5.36 8.58
C LEU A 64 3.59 -4.93 10.02
N ALA A 65 2.58 -4.81 10.89
CA ALA A 65 2.78 -4.46 12.30
C ALA A 65 3.55 -5.56 13.05
N GLU A 66 3.18 -6.82 12.86
CA GLU A 66 3.82 -7.97 13.52
C GLU A 66 5.27 -8.16 13.05
N TYR A 67 5.53 -8.02 11.74
CA TYR A 67 6.89 -8.11 11.21
C TYR A 67 7.80 -7.05 11.85
N ARG A 68 7.36 -5.79 11.95
CA ARG A 68 8.12 -4.74 12.64
C ARG A 68 8.35 -5.04 14.11
N HIS A 69 7.34 -5.60 14.78
CA HIS A 69 7.47 -5.97 16.19
C HIS A 69 8.48 -7.09 16.38
N ARG A 70 8.39 -8.16 15.60
CA ARG A 70 9.26 -9.34 15.69
C ARG A 70 10.72 -9.02 15.35
N HIS A 71 10.95 -8.18 14.36
CA HIS A 71 12.28 -7.87 13.84
C HIS A 71 12.84 -6.51 14.30
N ARG A 72 12.21 -5.86 15.29
CA ARG A 72 12.54 -4.48 15.71
C ARG A 72 14.02 -4.25 16.01
N ASP A 73 14.71 -5.24 16.56
CA ASP A 73 16.12 -5.13 16.98
C ASP A 73 17.08 -5.37 15.80
N ALA A 74 16.60 -5.96 14.71
CA ALA A 74 17.36 -6.23 13.49
C ALA A 74 17.10 -5.22 12.37
N LEU A 75 15.96 -4.53 12.39
CA LEU A 75 15.59 -3.56 11.39
C LEU A 75 16.27 -2.20 11.64
N SER A 76 16.81 -1.61 10.57
CA SER A 76 17.26 -0.22 10.62
C SER A 76 16.08 0.76 10.81
N ARG A 77 16.36 1.96 11.32
CA ARG A 77 15.32 2.99 11.48
C ARG A 77 14.59 3.34 10.15
N PRO A 78 15.30 3.50 8.99
CA PRO A 78 14.62 3.67 7.71
C PRO A 78 13.70 2.50 7.34
N ASN A 79 14.09 1.25 7.62
CA ASN A 79 13.25 0.08 7.31
C ASN A 79 11.99 0.03 8.19
N ILE A 80 12.12 0.35 9.49
CA ILE A 80 10.96 0.49 10.39
C ILE A 80 10.03 1.59 9.87
N SER A 81 10.57 2.74 9.48
CA SER A 81 9.82 3.85 8.91
C SER A 81 9.06 3.43 7.66
N LEU A 82 9.74 2.75 6.73
CA LEU A 82 9.15 2.30 5.48
C LEU A 82 7.97 1.34 5.71
N LEU A 83 8.14 0.33 6.56
CA LEU A 83 7.06 -0.61 6.89
C LEU A 83 5.91 0.07 7.64
N THR A 84 6.21 1.05 8.51
CA THR A 84 5.18 1.86 9.19
C THR A 84 4.39 2.68 8.17
N TRP A 85 5.08 3.25 7.20
CA TRP A 85 4.47 3.98 6.08
C TRP A 85 3.56 3.08 5.24
N HIS A 86 4.03 1.89 4.86
CA HIS A 86 3.23 0.93 4.09
C HIS A 86 1.97 0.47 4.85
N GLU A 87 2.08 0.19 6.15
CA GLU A 87 0.90 -0.12 6.97
C GLU A 87 -0.10 1.04 6.95
N ALA A 88 0.39 2.28 7.10
CA ALA A 88 -0.46 3.46 7.06
C ALA A 88 -1.20 3.60 5.72
N GLN A 89 -0.50 3.36 4.60
CA GLN A 89 -1.10 3.43 3.26
C GLN A 89 -2.17 2.36 3.05
N VAL A 90 -1.92 1.12 3.48
CA VAL A 90 -2.92 0.03 3.37
C VAL A 90 -4.16 0.37 4.18
N ARG A 91 -4.01 0.84 5.43
CA ARG A 91 -5.15 1.26 6.26
C ARG A 91 -5.91 2.45 5.66
N ALA A 92 -5.19 3.42 5.09
CA ALA A 92 -5.82 4.55 4.40
C ALA A 92 -6.63 4.08 3.18
N ALA A 93 -6.11 3.10 2.44
CA ALA A 93 -6.79 2.54 1.27
C ALA A 93 -8.03 1.72 1.62
N GLN A 94 -8.00 0.99 2.74
CA GLN A 94 -9.14 0.24 3.28
C GLN A 94 -10.25 1.17 3.81
N GLY A 95 -9.87 2.35 4.33
CA GLY A 95 -10.84 3.38 4.75
C GLY A 95 -11.45 3.17 6.13
N ASP A 96 -11.22 2.05 6.80
CA ASP A 96 -11.91 1.68 8.04
C ASP A 96 -11.37 2.41 9.27
N ASP A 97 -10.08 2.78 9.27
CA ASP A 97 -9.42 3.46 10.40
C ASP A 97 -8.46 4.56 9.94
N GLN A 98 -9.05 5.63 9.43
CA GLN A 98 -8.29 6.79 8.92
C GLN A 98 -7.46 7.47 10.02
N ARG A 99 -7.91 7.48 11.27
CA ARG A 99 -7.15 8.08 12.38
C ARG A 99 -5.86 7.31 12.65
N THR A 100 -5.93 5.98 12.68
CA THR A 100 -4.73 5.15 12.80
C THR A 100 -3.81 5.30 11.59
N ALA A 101 -4.35 5.36 10.38
CA ALA A 101 -3.54 5.60 9.18
C ALA A 101 -2.75 6.92 9.28
N VAL A 102 -3.39 8.03 9.62
CA VAL A 102 -2.73 9.34 9.80
C VAL A 102 -1.70 9.32 10.94
N ARG A 103 -2.01 8.67 12.07
CA ARG A 103 -1.07 8.51 13.18
C ARG A 103 0.19 7.76 12.73
N LEU A 104 0.03 6.63 12.03
CA LEU A 104 1.15 5.85 11.50
C LEU A 104 1.95 6.62 10.44
N MET A 105 1.29 7.39 9.57
CA MET A 105 1.98 8.28 8.63
C MET A 105 2.91 9.27 9.35
N ARG A 106 2.48 9.82 10.49
CA ARG A 106 3.32 10.69 11.31
C ARG A 106 4.45 9.93 12.01
N GLU A 107 4.16 8.75 12.54
CA GLU A 107 5.15 7.89 13.22
C GLU A 107 6.24 7.36 12.28
N ALA A 108 5.95 7.30 10.99
CA ALA A 108 6.94 6.95 9.97
C ALA A 108 8.06 7.99 9.82
N ALA A 109 7.92 9.19 10.35
CA ALA A 109 9.00 10.19 10.36
C ALA A 109 10.22 9.71 11.14
N PHE A 110 11.43 10.05 10.65
CA PHE A 110 12.68 9.78 11.37
C PHE A 110 13.72 10.88 11.11
N ALA A 111 14.66 11.02 12.05
CA ALA A 111 15.73 12.01 11.94
C ALA A 111 16.64 11.66 10.75
N GLY A 112 16.87 12.61 9.86
CA GLY A 112 17.70 12.44 8.67
C GLY A 112 16.99 11.81 7.48
N GLU A 113 15.66 11.71 7.51
CA GLU A 113 14.92 11.32 6.31
C GLU A 113 15.13 12.33 5.17
N PRO A 114 15.19 11.89 3.91
CA PRO A 114 15.32 12.78 2.77
C PRO A 114 14.11 13.73 2.64
N ASP A 115 14.35 14.96 2.17
CA ASP A 115 13.29 15.96 1.99
C ASP A 115 12.16 15.47 1.07
N TRP A 116 12.49 14.77 -0.01
CA TRP A 116 11.47 14.20 -0.91
C TRP A 116 10.53 13.23 -0.19
N GLN A 117 11.03 12.44 0.76
CA GLN A 117 10.23 11.49 1.54
C GLN A 117 9.37 12.24 2.57
N ARG A 118 9.94 13.23 3.25
CA ARG A 118 9.23 14.11 4.19
C ARG A 118 8.06 14.80 3.50
N LEU A 119 8.30 15.45 2.37
CA LEU A 119 7.29 16.22 1.63
C LEU A 119 6.18 15.33 1.08
N TYR A 120 6.54 14.17 0.54
CA TYR A 120 5.54 13.19 0.10
C TYR A 120 4.64 12.74 1.26
N ARG A 121 5.22 12.47 2.44
CA ARG A 121 4.47 12.12 3.65
C ARG A 121 3.56 13.26 4.10
N GLU A 122 4.07 14.47 4.17
CA GLU A 122 3.30 15.66 4.57
C GLU A 122 2.12 15.93 3.64
N GLY A 123 2.32 15.83 2.34
CA GLY A 123 1.25 15.94 1.35
C GLY A 123 0.19 14.86 1.52
N SER A 124 0.60 13.62 1.73
CA SER A 124 -0.34 12.51 1.97
C SER A 124 -1.15 12.69 3.27
N ILE A 125 -0.51 13.16 4.34
CA ILE A 125 -1.21 13.49 5.60
C ILE A 125 -2.21 14.62 5.37
N ALA A 126 -1.81 15.68 4.66
CA ALA A 126 -2.68 16.81 4.35
C ALA A 126 -3.92 16.38 3.54
N PHE A 127 -3.75 15.46 2.59
CA PHE A 127 -4.87 14.85 1.88
C PHE A 127 -5.84 14.13 2.83
N MET A 128 -5.30 13.27 3.71
CA MET A 128 -6.09 12.49 4.67
C MET A 128 -6.83 13.40 5.68
N GLU A 129 -6.30 14.57 5.98
CA GLU A 129 -6.90 15.58 6.86
C GLU A 129 -7.85 16.54 6.15
N GLY A 130 -7.99 16.44 4.83
CA GLY A 130 -8.82 17.33 4.04
C GLY A 130 -8.23 18.74 3.86
N ASP A 131 -6.93 18.92 4.08
CA ASP A 131 -6.22 20.18 3.93
C ASP A 131 -5.57 20.31 2.53
N ARG A 132 -6.37 20.74 1.57
CA ARG A 132 -5.91 20.91 0.18
C ARG A 132 -4.78 21.92 0.05
N SER A 133 -4.77 22.95 0.87
CA SER A 133 -3.74 24.01 0.81
C SER A 133 -2.37 23.46 1.20
N ARG A 134 -2.30 22.70 2.31
CA ARG A 134 -1.06 22.02 2.73
C ARG A 134 -0.61 20.97 1.73
N LEU A 135 -1.56 20.21 1.16
CA LEU A 135 -1.23 19.23 0.11
C LEU A 135 -0.57 19.90 -1.09
N MET A 136 -1.13 20.99 -1.59
CA MET A 136 -0.56 21.75 -2.71
C MET A 136 0.82 22.33 -2.36
N ALA A 137 0.98 22.91 -1.17
CA ALA A 137 2.27 23.45 -0.73
C ALA A 137 3.35 22.36 -0.66
N ALA A 138 3.05 21.20 -0.10
CA ALA A 138 3.98 20.07 -0.04
C ALA A 138 4.35 19.55 -1.44
N ARG A 139 3.38 19.49 -2.35
CA ARG A 139 3.60 19.11 -3.75
C ARG A 139 4.52 20.08 -4.48
N ASP A 140 4.29 21.38 -4.31
CA ASP A 140 5.07 22.42 -5.00
C ASP A 140 6.51 22.47 -4.46
N GLU A 141 6.69 22.32 -3.14
CA GLU A 141 8.02 22.21 -2.54
C GLU A 141 8.75 20.95 -3.04
N LEU A 142 8.05 19.80 -3.11
CA LEU A 142 8.60 18.55 -3.66
C LEU A 142 9.06 18.74 -5.12
N ALA A 143 8.22 19.36 -5.96
CA ALA A 143 8.54 19.61 -7.35
C ALA A 143 9.76 20.52 -7.55
N GLY A 144 10.03 21.41 -6.58
CA GLY A 144 11.18 22.33 -6.59
C GLY A 144 12.49 21.73 -6.08
N LEU A 145 12.50 20.51 -5.59
CA LEU A 145 13.72 19.90 -5.05
C LEU A 145 14.77 19.65 -6.14
N PRO A 146 16.04 19.97 -5.89
CA PRO A 146 17.14 19.60 -6.77
C PRO A 146 17.25 18.07 -6.85
N ARG A 147 17.55 17.54 -8.04
CA ARG A 147 17.72 16.09 -8.25
C ARG A 147 18.83 15.56 -7.35
N ASP A 148 18.53 14.52 -6.59
CA ASP A 148 19.53 13.77 -5.84
C ASP A 148 20.23 12.76 -6.79
N PRO A 149 21.52 12.98 -7.13
CA PRO A 149 22.24 12.11 -8.05
C PRO A 149 22.55 10.73 -7.45
N MET A 150 22.45 10.59 -6.12
CA MET A 150 22.72 9.34 -5.41
C MET A 150 21.49 8.44 -5.30
N LEU A 151 20.28 9.01 -5.51
CA LEU A 151 19.07 8.22 -5.45
C LEU A 151 18.98 7.29 -6.66
N LYS A 152 18.97 6.01 -6.39
CA LYS A 152 18.76 4.94 -7.38
C LYS A 152 17.59 4.07 -6.94
N GLY A 153 16.88 3.56 -7.92
CA GLY A 153 15.87 2.54 -7.71
C GLY A 153 16.48 1.16 -7.44
N LEU A 154 15.60 0.19 -7.27
CA LEU A 154 16.01 -1.19 -7.16
C LEU A 154 16.86 -1.59 -8.38
N ASN A 155 17.91 -2.36 -8.15
CA ASN A 155 18.87 -2.78 -9.18
C ASN A 155 19.65 -1.63 -9.85
N GLY A 156 19.75 -0.46 -9.20
CA GLY A 156 20.48 0.69 -9.71
C GLY A 156 19.80 1.44 -10.86
N SER A 157 18.52 1.15 -11.13
CA SER A 157 17.74 1.87 -12.14
C SER A 157 17.61 3.35 -11.81
N GLU A 158 17.38 4.17 -12.82
CA GLU A 158 17.01 5.57 -12.58
C GLU A 158 15.62 5.66 -11.97
N VAL A 159 15.48 6.58 -11.00
CA VAL A 159 14.20 6.92 -10.38
C VAL A 159 13.68 8.19 -11.05
N GLU A 160 12.39 8.22 -11.36
CA GLU A 160 11.72 9.46 -11.76
C GLU A 160 11.85 10.49 -10.63
N TRP A 161 12.20 11.72 -10.99
CA TRP A 161 12.48 12.75 -10.01
C TRP A 161 11.49 13.90 -10.12
N PRO A 162 10.96 14.38 -8.99
CA PRO A 162 11.09 13.82 -7.63
C PRO A 162 10.20 12.57 -7.47
N PRO A 163 10.60 11.61 -6.61
CA PRO A 163 9.79 10.41 -6.35
C PRO A 163 8.40 10.77 -5.82
N ASN A 164 7.36 10.07 -6.29
CA ASN A 164 5.97 10.20 -5.84
C ASN A 164 5.32 11.59 -6.09
N LEU A 165 5.92 12.44 -6.92
CA LEU A 165 5.27 13.69 -7.32
C LEU A 165 3.96 13.42 -8.04
N ASP A 166 3.93 12.41 -8.93
CA ASP A 166 2.76 11.93 -9.64
C ASP A 166 1.63 11.47 -8.70
N VAL A 167 2.00 10.91 -7.54
CA VAL A 167 1.03 10.53 -6.51
C VAL A 167 0.40 11.77 -5.88
N LEU A 168 1.19 12.79 -5.49
CA LEU A 168 0.64 14.05 -4.96
C LEU A 168 -0.24 14.76 -5.99
N ASP A 169 0.15 14.75 -7.27
CA ASP A 169 -0.69 15.27 -8.36
C ASP A 169 -2.02 14.52 -8.48
N GLY A 170 -2.00 13.21 -8.31
CA GLY A 170 -3.20 12.37 -8.23
C GLY A 170 -4.09 12.72 -7.05
N LEU A 171 -3.51 12.86 -5.85
CA LEU A 171 -4.23 13.26 -4.64
C LEU A 171 -4.89 14.63 -4.79
N ILE A 172 -4.23 15.58 -5.45
CA ILE A 172 -4.80 16.91 -5.75
C ILE A 172 -5.94 16.81 -6.76
N SER A 173 -5.75 16.06 -7.83
CA SER A 173 -6.73 15.91 -8.92
C SER A 173 -8.01 15.21 -8.46
N CYS A 174 -7.89 14.26 -7.57
CA CYS A 174 -9.00 13.49 -6.98
C CYS A 174 -9.26 13.87 -5.51
N PHE A 175 -9.00 15.13 -5.13
CA PHE A 175 -9.20 15.58 -3.75
C PHE A 175 -10.66 15.37 -3.30
N GLY A 176 -10.81 14.84 -2.09
CA GLY A 176 -12.13 14.49 -1.52
C GLY A 176 -12.68 13.12 -1.94
N LYS A 177 -11.95 12.38 -2.78
CA LYS A 177 -12.26 10.96 -3.04
C LYS A 177 -11.61 10.07 -1.97
N PRO A 178 -12.05 8.80 -1.80
CA PRO A 178 -11.34 7.85 -0.96
C PRO A 178 -9.85 7.75 -1.34
N TYR A 179 -8.99 7.52 -0.36
CA TYR A 179 -7.53 7.47 -0.57
C TYR A 179 -7.14 6.45 -1.64
N SER A 180 -7.75 5.25 -1.64
CA SER A 180 -7.52 4.21 -2.65
C SER A 180 -7.78 4.68 -4.09
N VAL A 181 -8.77 5.55 -4.28
CA VAL A 181 -9.10 6.13 -5.59
C VAL A 181 -8.13 7.26 -5.95
N ALA A 182 -7.85 8.14 -4.99
CA ALA A 182 -6.99 9.31 -5.22
C ALA A 182 -5.53 8.93 -5.44
N TYR A 183 -5.04 7.90 -4.77
CA TYR A 183 -3.67 7.39 -4.87
C TYR A 183 -3.29 6.94 -6.28
N VAL A 184 -4.22 6.34 -7.00
CA VAL A 184 -4.02 5.87 -8.38
C VAL A 184 -4.56 6.82 -9.43
N CYS A 185 -5.16 7.94 -8.99
CA CYS A 185 -5.66 8.97 -9.89
C CYS A 185 -4.47 9.61 -10.63
N ARG A 186 -4.61 9.74 -11.94
CA ARG A 186 -3.63 10.48 -12.74
C ARG A 186 -4.34 11.62 -13.43
N PRO A 187 -3.80 12.84 -13.37
CA PRO A 187 -4.34 13.94 -14.16
C PRO A 187 -4.34 13.56 -15.64
N ALA A 188 -5.37 13.98 -16.35
CA ALA A 188 -5.36 13.85 -17.81
C ALA A 188 -4.17 14.67 -18.36
N PRO A 189 -3.48 14.15 -19.39
CA PRO A 189 -2.39 14.85 -20.03
C PRO A 189 -2.81 16.18 -20.67
#